data_8d8c9c8fc75c61f05c2a893b409515d9
#
_entry.id   8d8c9c8fc75c61f05c2a893b409515d9
#
_cell.length_a   1.000
_cell.length_b   1.000
_cell.length_c   1.000
_cell.angle_alpha   90.00
_cell.angle_beta   90.00
_cell.angle_gamma   90.00
#
_symmetry.space_group_name_H-M   'P 1'
#
loop_
_entity.id
_entity.type
_entity.pdbx_description
1 polymer ?
#
loop_
_entity_poly.entity_id
_entity_poly.type
_entity_poly.pdbx_seq_one_letter_code
_entity_poly.pdbx_strand_id
1 'polypeptide(L)'
;EQREVVLADGSKLFLDVDTQVQVRYAERTRDVLLKKGEVFFVVSHDPARPFRVGSGDSRVTVLGTQFSVRRNAQALAVAVKQGRVALQPSLEKDAEHVLLAGDSARLDLADQRLELGHVAPEQVASWRDGQLVFRDKPLGELVEELSRYRAAPIRLGDPRLADKRVSGTVRIARPDDFLLALPALLPVRVQPQAGGEVLILAR
;
A
#
# COMPACT_ATOMS: atom_id res chain seq x y z
N GLU A 1 5.19 -11.02 9.17
CA GLU A 1 5.62 -12.05 8.21
C GLU A 1 4.83 -11.89 6.92
N GLN A 2 5.52 -11.98 5.76
CA GLN A 2 4.87 -12.02 4.43
C GLN A 2 4.33 -13.42 4.18
N ARG A 3 3.17 -13.50 3.50
CA ARG A 3 2.48 -14.77 3.31
C ARG A 3 1.77 -14.84 1.96
N GLU A 4 1.86 -16.00 1.28
CA GLU A 4 1.05 -16.34 0.11
C GLU A 4 -0.17 -17.18 0.54
N VAL A 5 -1.34 -16.85 0.00
CA VAL A 5 -2.59 -17.59 0.19
C VAL A 5 -3.19 -17.87 -1.18
N VAL A 6 -3.45 -19.13 -1.47
CA VAL A 6 -4.17 -19.56 -2.67
C VAL A 6 -5.63 -19.78 -2.33
N LEU A 7 -6.52 -19.13 -3.06
CA LEU A 7 -7.97 -19.22 -2.87
C LEU A 7 -8.59 -20.35 -3.68
N ALA A 8 -9.82 -20.70 -3.36
CA ALA A 8 -10.53 -21.82 -3.98
C ALA A 8 -10.76 -21.68 -5.50
N ASP A 9 -10.76 -20.46 -6.03
CA ASP A 9 -10.88 -20.15 -7.46
C ASP A 9 -9.53 -20.09 -8.19
N GLY A 10 -8.42 -20.42 -7.51
CA GLY A 10 -7.06 -20.33 -8.01
C GLY A 10 -6.44 -18.93 -7.94
N SER A 11 -7.18 -17.92 -7.47
CA SER A 11 -6.62 -16.61 -7.20
C SER A 11 -5.57 -16.69 -6.09
N LYS A 12 -4.54 -15.83 -6.18
CA LYS A 12 -3.47 -15.77 -5.18
C LYS A 12 -3.44 -14.40 -4.53
N LEU A 13 -3.28 -14.40 -3.21
CA LEU A 13 -3.08 -13.25 -2.38
C LEU A 13 -1.66 -13.30 -1.80
N PHE A 14 -0.86 -12.29 -2.06
CA PHE A 14 0.41 -12.08 -1.39
C PHE A 14 0.20 -10.99 -0.34
N LEU A 15 0.28 -11.38 0.91
CA LEU A 15 0.08 -10.49 2.05
C LEU A 15 1.45 -9.96 2.51
N ASP A 16 1.56 -8.66 2.62
CA ASP A 16 2.71 -8.02 3.26
C ASP A 16 2.63 -8.11 4.79
N VAL A 17 3.70 -7.74 5.47
CA VAL A 17 3.76 -7.72 6.94
C VAL A 17 2.60 -6.91 7.53
N ASP A 18 2.15 -7.29 8.72
CA ASP A 18 1.07 -6.60 9.46
C ASP A 18 -0.23 -6.41 8.66
N THR A 19 -0.59 -7.40 7.83
CA THR A 19 -1.79 -7.37 6.99
C THR A 19 -2.91 -8.19 7.62
N GLN A 20 -4.12 -7.61 7.64
CA GLN A 20 -5.35 -8.27 8.08
C GLN A 20 -6.38 -8.31 6.97
N VAL A 21 -6.68 -9.51 6.53
CA VAL A 21 -7.61 -9.79 5.43
C VAL A 21 -8.61 -10.88 5.85
N GLN A 22 -9.85 -10.76 5.38
CA GLN A 22 -10.89 -11.76 5.55
C GLN A 22 -11.46 -12.11 4.18
N VAL A 23 -11.49 -13.42 3.86
CA VAL A 23 -12.06 -13.94 2.61
C VAL A 23 -13.48 -14.40 2.85
N ARG A 24 -14.41 -14.02 1.98
CA ARG A 24 -15.82 -14.40 2.00
C ARG A 24 -16.26 -14.79 0.59
N TYR A 25 -16.22 -16.08 0.28
CA TYR A 25 -16.70 -16.59 -1.00
C TYR A 25 -18.11 -17.13 -0.83
N ALA A 26 -18.97 -16.82 -1.80
CA ALA A 26 -20.29 -17.40 -1.98
C ALA A 26 -20.45 -17.87 -3.43
N GLU A 27 -21.57 -18.50 -3.74
CA GLU A 27 -21.80 -19.08 -5.08
C GLU A 27 -21.60 -18.06 -6.22
N ARG A 28 -22.00 -16.79 -6.00
CA ARG A 28 -21.98 -15.73 -7.01
C ARG A 28 -21.00 -14.60 -6.75
N THR A 29 -20.26 -14.65 -5.63
CA THR A 29 -19.36 -13.57 -5.23
C THR A 29 -18.04 -14.09 -4.73
N ARG A 30 -16.96 -13.34 -5.00
CA ARG A 30 -15.61 -13.55 -4.53
C ARG A 30 -15.19 -12.31 -3.76
N ASP A 31 -15.60 -12.23 -2.50
CA ASP A 31 -15.39 -11.03 -1.69
C ASP A 31 -14.21 -11.20 -0.73
N VAL A 32 -13.37 -10.19 -0.66
CA VAL A 32 -12.26 -10.08 0.28
C VAL A 32 -12.38 -8.74 1.00
N LEU A 33 -12.23 -8.75 2.32
CA LEU A 33 -12.21 -7.54 3.13
C LEU A 33 -10.79 -7.27 3.62
N LEU A 34 -10.19 -6.16 3.18
CA LEU A 34 -8.90 -5.67 3.66
C LEU A 34 -9.14 -4.67 4.80
N LYS A 35 -8.76 -5.05 6.02
CA LYS A 35 -8.90 -4.20 7.21
C LYS A 35 -7.71 -3.27 7.40
N LYS A 36 -6.48 -3.78 7.20
CA LYS A 36 -5.22 -3.03 7.23
C LYS A 36 -4.11 -3.79 6.51
N GLY A 37 -3.04 -3.09 6.17
CA GLY A 37 -1.86 -3.65 5.53
C GLY A 37 -1.89 -3.53 4.02
N GLU A 38 -1.16 -4.39 3.34
CA GLU A 38 -1.09 -4.43 1.88
C GLU A 38 -1.21 -5.85 1.36
N VAL A 39 -1.98 -6.01 0.30
CA VAL A 39 -2.13 -7.27 -0.42
C VAL A 39 -1.91 -7.03 -1.90
N PHE A 40 -1.06 -7.85 -2.51
CA PHE A 40 -1.00 -7.99 -3.95
C PHE A 40 -1.85 -9.16 -4.38
N PHE A 41 -2.75 -8.90 -5.30
CA PHE A 41 -3.73 -9.85 -5.83
C PHE A 41 -3.33 -10.32 -7.22
N VAL A 42 -3.37 -11.62 -7.44
CA VAL A 42 -3.35 -12.25 -8.77
C VAL A 42 -4.68 -12.98 -8.92
N VAL A 43 -5.64 -12.30 -9.54
CA VAL A 43 -7.02 -12.79 -9.61
C VAL A 43 -7.24 -13.62 -10.87
N SER A 44 -7.76 -14.84 -10.69
CA SER A 44 -8.18 -15.71 -11.80
C SER A 44 -9.33 -15.05 -12.57
N HIS A 45 -9.24 -15.09 -13.91
CA HIS A 45 -10.25 -14.48 -14.78
C HIS A 45 -11.57 -15.25 -14.69
N ASP A 46 -12.62 -14.56 -14.22
CA ASP A 46 -13.99 -15.08 -14.16
C ASP A 46 -14.99 -13.92 -14.25
N PRO A 47 -15.47 -13.59 -15.45
CA PRO A 47 -16.40 -12.48 -15.66
C PRO A 47 -17.80 -12.75 -15.09
N ALA A 48 -18.18 -14.03 -14.89
CA ALA A 48 -19.46 -14.39 -14.30
C ALA A 48 -19.52 -14.14 -12.79
N ARG A 49 -18.36 -14.11 -12.12
CA ARG A 49 -18.23 -13.87 -10.68
C ARG A 49 -17.15 -12.81 -10.41
N PRO A 50 -17.49 -11.51 -10.43
CA PRO A 50 -16.55 -10.45 -10.12
C PRO A 50 -15.86 -10.67 -8.77
N PHE A 51 -14.56 -10.37 -8.72
CA PHE A 51 -13.78 -10.37 -7.49
C PHE A 51 -13.82 -8.96 -6.89
N ARG A 52 -14.15 -8.87 -5.61
CA ARG A 52 -14.33 -7.60 -4.91
C ARG A 52 -13.42 -7.52 -3.69
N VAL A 53 -12.71 -6.41 -3.57
CA VAL A 53 -11.97 -6.06 -2.36
C VAL A 53 -12.65 -4.90 -1.69
N GLY A 54 -13.26 -5.16 -0.54
CA GLY A 54 -13.84 -4.11 0.32
C GLY A 54 -12.79 -3.56 1.28
N SER A 55 -12.83 -2.27 1.57
CA SER A 55 -11.96 -1.63 2.55
C SER A 55 -12.66 -0.40 3.14
N GLY A 56 -13.29 -0.55 4.32
CA GLY A 56 -14.22 0.45 4.84
C GLY A 56 -15.39 0.65 3.87
N ASP A 57 -15.65 1.90 3.49
CA ASP A 57 -16.73 2.28 2.57
C ASP A 57 -16.29 2.22 1.10
N SER A 58 -15.05 1.81 0.84
CA SER A 58 -14.52 1.71 -0.53
C SER A 58 -14.60 0.28 -1.04
N ARG A 59 -14.71 0.17 -2.37
CA ARG A 59 -14.72 -1.12 -3.08
C ARG A 59 -13.84 -1.08 -4.32
N VAL A 60 -13.08 -2.15 -4.49
CA VAL A 60 -12.31 -2.44 -5.71
C VAL A 60 -12.93 -3.67 -6.36
N THR A 61 -13.28 -3.59 -7.64
CA THR A 61 -13.89 -4.69 -8.40
C THR A 61 -13.03 -5.04 -9.60
N VAL A 62 -12.76 -6.33 -9.81
CA VAL A 62 -11.99 -6.84 -10.94
C VAL A 62 -12.59 -8.13 -11.48
N LEU A 63 -12.24 -8.51 -12.72
CA LEU A 63 -12.66 -9.76 -13.37
C LEU A 63 -11.50 -10.75 -13.50
N GLY A 64 -10.25 -10.25 -13.59
CA GLY A 64 -9.03 -11.04 -13.73
C GLY A 64 -7.86 -10.08 -13.91
N THR A 65 -7.16 -9.73 -12.83
CA THR A 65 -6.28 -8.57 -12.75
C THR A 65 -5.15 -8.86 -11.78
N GLN A 66 -4.00 -8.24 -12.01
CA GLN A 66 -2.90 -8.19 -11.05
C GLN A 66 -2.79 -6.75 -10.52
N PHE A 67 -2.97 -6.57 -9.24
CA PHE A 67 -3.00 -5.25 -8.60
C PHE A 67 -2.66 -5.33 -7.12
N SER A 68 -2.27 -4.21 -6.52
CA SER A 68 -2.13 -4.09 -5.07
C SER A 68 -3.21 -3.21 -4.49
N VAL A 69 -3.61 -3.53 -3.26
CA VAL A 69 -4.43 -2.65 -2.41
C VAL A 69 -3.72 -2.52 -1.07
N ARG A 70 -3.48 -1.29 -0.67
CA ARG A 70 -2.91 -0.95 0.64
C ARG A 70 -3.88 -0.08 1.42
N ARG A 71 -4.07 -0.41 2.69
CA ARG A 71 -4.83 0.38 3.64
C ARG A 71 -4.04 0.62 4.91
N ASN A 72 -3.94 1.88 5.30
CA ASN A 72 -3.49 2.32 6.61
C ASN A 72 -4.58 3.18 7.28
N ALA A 73 -4.24 3.89 8.36
CA ALA A 73 -5.19 4.75 9.09
C ALA A 73 -5.61 5.98 8.27
N GLN A 74 -4.74 6.48 7.37
CA GLN A 74 -4.92 7.73 6.63
C GLN A 74 -5.44 7.52 5.22
N ALA A 75 -5.08 6.42 4.55
CA ALA A 75 -5.32 6.27 3.13
C ALA A 75 -5.63 4.84 2.70
N LEU A 76 -6.36 4.73 1.58
CA LEU A 76 -6.46 3.56 0.74
C LEU A 76 -5.72 3.84 -0.56
N ALA A 77 -4.78 2.98 -0.92
CA ALA A 77 -4.04 3.07 -2.18
C ALA A 77 -4.27 1.83 -3.03
N VAL A 78 -4.43 2.03 -4.33
CA VAL A 78 -4.60 0.97 -5.34
C VAL A 78 -3.59 1.20 -6.45
N ALA A 79 -2.91 0.15 -6.91
CA ALA A 79 -1.99 0.22 -8.04
C ALA A 79 -2.16 -1.00 -8.94
N VAL A 80 -2.22 -0.79 -10.26
CA VAL A 80 -2.53 -1.84 -11.23
C VAL A 80 -1.28 -2.28 -11.97
N LYS A 81 -0.92 -3.57 -11.81
CA LYS A 81 0.19 -4.18 -12.55
C LYS A 81 -0.25 -4.65 -13.93
N GLN A 82 -1.42 -5.28 -14.02
CA GLN A 82 -1.96 -5.84 -15.27
C GLN A 82 -3.48 -5.90 -15.20
N GLY A 83 -4.14 -5.56 -16.30
CA GLY A 83 -5.59 -5.65 -16.46
C GLY A 83 -6.29 -4.35 -16.10
N ARG A 84 -7.49 -4.45 -15.53
CA ARG A 84 -8.40 -3.35 -15.25
C ARG A 84 -8.99 -3.48 -13.87
N VAL A 85 -9.02 -2.37 -13.15
CA VAL A 85 -9.63 -2.22 -11.83
C VAL A 85 -10.73 -1.17 -11.90
N ALA A 86 -11.88 -1.46 -11.31
CA ALA A 86 -12.92 -0.49 -11.04
C ALA A 86 -12.85 -0.12 -9.54
N LEU A 87 -12.49 1.12 -9.23
CA LEU A 87 -12.41 1.65 -7.88
C LEU A 87 -13.63 2.53 -7.60
N GLN A 88 -14.40 2.18 -6.60
CA GLN A 88 -15.49 2.96 -6.02
C GLN A 88 -15.02 3.49 -4.66
N PRO A 89 -14.68 4.79 -4.55
CA PRO A 89 -14.14 5.36 -3.31
C PRO A 89 -15.12 5.36 -2.15
N SER A 90 -16.42 5.48 -2.43
CA SER A 90 -17.49 5.42 -1.45
C SER A 90 -18.66 4.63 -2.01
N LEU A 91 -19.22 3.72 -1.23
CA LEU A 91 -20.40 2.93 -1.60
C LEU A 91 -21.68 3.77 -1.65
N GLU A 92 -21.68 4.93 -0.99
CA GLU A 92 -22.82 5.87 -1.00
C GLU A 92 -22.83 6.74 -2.28
N LYS A 93 -21.73 6.80 -3.01
CA LYS A 93 -21.57 7.57 -4.24
C LYS A 93 -21.34 6.63 -5.41
N ASP A 94 -22.14 6.75 -6.45
CA ASP A 94 -22.04 5.90 -7.67
C ASP A 94 -20.80 6.22 -8.55
N ALA A 95 -19.88 7.06 -8.07
CA ALA A 95 -18.69 7.42 -8.81
C ALA A 95 -17.69 6.24 -8.82
N GLU A 96 -17.51 5.64 -9.98
CA GLU A 96 -16.52 4.60 -10.24
C GLU A 96 -15.37 5.16 -11.08
N HIS A 97 -14.15 4.85 -10.67
CA HIS A 97 -12.93 5.21 -11.40
C HIS A 97 -12.29 3.95 -11.96
N VAL A 98 -12.04 3.97 -13.26
CA VAL A 98 -11.37 2.88 -13.95
C VAL A 98 -9.87 3.13 -13.97
N LEU A 99 -9.11 2.17 -13.46
CA LEU A 99 -7.66 2.16 -13.46
C LEU A 99 -7.18 1.04 -14.39
N LEU A 100 -6.22 1.35 -15.23
CA LEU A 100 -5.57 0.41 -16.15
C LEU A 100 -4.15 0.08 -15.66
N ALA A 101 -3.49 -0.88 -16.31
CA ALA A 101 -2.09 -1.20 -16.01
C ALA A 101 -1.20 0.05 -16.05
N GLY A 102 -0.44 0.29 -14.98
CA GLY A 102 0.36 1.49 -14.78
C GLY A 102 -0.35 2.64 -14.07
N ASP A 103 -1.67 2.53 -13.85
CA ASP A 103 -2.38 3.53 -13.06
C ASP A 103 -2.31 3.22 -11.58
N SER A 104 -2.40 4.28 -10.78
CA SER A 104 -2.56 4.23 -9.34
C SER A 104 -3.59 5.24 -8.86
N ALA A 105 -4.16 4.96 -7.70
CA ALA A 105 -5.09 5.84 -7.02
C ALA A 105 -4.78 5.84 -5.53
N ARG A 106 -4.88 7.01 -4.89
CA ARG A 106 -4.78 7.20 -3.46
C ARG A 106 -6.01 7.96 -2.96
N LEU A 107 -6.77 7.34 -2.10
CA LEU A 107 -7.91 7.93 -1.43
C LEU A 107 -7.49 8.34 -0.01
N ASP A 108 -7.53 9.62 0.30
CA ASP A 108 -7.43 10.10 1.67
C ASP A 108 -8.73 9.77 2.41
N LEU A 109 -8.63 9.14 3.59
CA LEU A 109 -9.79 8.66 4.33
C LEU A 109 -10.43 9.74 5.22
N ALA A 110 -9.71 10.84 5.48
CA ALA A 110 -10.22 11.93 6.30
C ALA A 110 -11.14 12.87 5.51
N ASP A 111 -10.69 13.28 4.31
CA ASP A 111 -11.42 14.24 3.46
C ASP A 111 -12.03 13.61 2.21
N GLN A 112 -11.84 12.30 2.00
CA GLN A 112 -12.34 11.54 0.85
C GLN A 112 -11.80 12.06 -0.49
N ARG A 113 -10.64 12.70 -0.49
CA ARG A 113 -9.97 13.16 -1.70
C ARG A 113 -9.30 12.02 -2.40
N LEU A 114 -9.63 11.84 -3.68
CA LEU A 114 -9.02 10.86 -4.56
C LEU A 114 -7.95 11.53 -5.43
N GLU A 115 -6.73 11.02 -5.37
CA GLU A 115 -5.61 11.40 -6.21
C GLU A 115 -5.32 10.26 -7.18
N LEU A 116 -5.33 10.55 -8.47
CA LEU A 116 -4.94 9.61 -9.51
C LEU A 116 -3.48 9.85 -9.90
N GLY A 117 -2.74 8.79 -10.16
CA GLY A 117 -1.33 8.84 -10.50
C GLY A 117 -0.90 7.66 -11.36
N HIS A 118 0.42 7.56 -11.56
CA HIS A 118 1.03 6.48 -12.33
C HIS A 118 2.16 5.82 -11.55
N VAL A 119 2.31 4.51 -11.77
CA VAL A 119 3.38 3.69 -11.23
C VAL A 119 3.83 2.70 -12.30
N ALA A 120 5.13 2.51 -12.46
CA ALA A 120 5.61 1.48 -13.38
C ALA A 120 5.10 0.10 -12.93
N PRO A 121 4.50 -0.71 -13.81
CA PRO A 121 3.88 -1.99 -13.44
C PRO A 121 4.82 -2.93 -12.69
N GLU A 122 6.12 -2.91 -12.99
CA GLU A 122 7.17 -3.68 -12.30
C GLU A 122 7.42 -3.21 -10.86
N GLN A 123 7.05 -1.98 -10.52
CA GLN A 123 7.18 -1.42 -9.18
C GLN A 123 5.96 -1.70 -8.29
N VAL A 124 4.85 -2.16 -8.88
CA VAL A 124 3.66 -2.51 -8.12
C VAL A 124 3.96 -3.68 -7.19
N ALA A 125 3.78 -3.44 -5.88
CA ALA A 125 4.11 -4.40 -4.81
C ALA A 125 5.57 -4.88 -4.85
N SER A 126 6.52 -3.97 -5.05
CA SER A 126 7.97 -4.24 -5.09
C SER A 126 8.51 -4.88 -3.79
N TRP A 127 7.77 -4.77 -2.69
CA TRP A 127 8.06 -5.46 -1.43
C TRP A 127 8.14 -6.98 -1.59
N ARG A 128 7.45 -7.57 -2.56
CA ARG A 128 7.53 -9.01 -2.88
C ARG A 128 8.92 -9.42 -3.37
N ASP A 129 9.64 -8.47 -3.96
CA ASP A 129 11.02 -8.64 -4.42
C ASP A 129 12.04 -8.14 -3.37
N GLY A 130 11.59 -7.96 -2.12
CA GLY A 130 12.43 -7.53 -1.00
C GLY A 130 12.81 -6.04 -1.02
N GLN A 131 12.10 -5.23 -1.79
CA GLN A 131 12.41 -3.81 -1.96
C GLN A 131 11.16 -2.94 -1.76
N LEU A 132 11.35 -1.74 -1.22
CA LEU A 132 10.37 -0.66 -1.28
C LEU A 132 10.86 0.36 -2.28
N VAL A 133 10.13 0.52 -3.39
CA VAL A 133 10.39 1.55 -4.41
C VAL A 133 9.36 2.65 -4.22
N PHE A 134 9.82 3.89 -4.07
CA PHE A 134 8.95 5.04 -3.85
C PHE A 134 9.43 6.24 -4.67
N ARG A 135 8.47 7.00 -5.16
CA ARG A 135 8.72 8.21 -5.94
C ARG A 135 7.83 9.33 -5.42
N ASP A 136 8.44 10.48 -5.13
CA ASP A 136 7.74 11.67 -4.64
C ASP A 136 6.78 11.37 -3.47
N LYS A 137 7.22 10.47 -2.57
CA LYS A 137 6.39 10.00 -1.45
C LYS A 137 6.57 10.91 -0.24
N PRO A 138 5.48 11.27 0.47
CA PRO A 138 5.60 11.99 1.74
C PRO A 138 6.43 11.21 2.75
N LEU A 139 7.36 11.90 3.44
CA LEU A 139 8.24 11.26 4.41
C LEU A 139 7.44 10.61 5.55
N GLY A 140 6.33 11.21 5.96
CA GLY A 140 5.45 10.64 6.99
C GLY A 140 4.92 9.26 6.60
N GLU A 141 4.43 9.12 5.35
CA GLU A 141 3.95 7.83 4.84
C GLU A 141 5.08 6.79 4.70
N LEU A 142 6.26 7.23 4.26
CA LEU A 142 7.41 6.34 4.13
C LEU A 142 7.92 5.86 5.49
N VAL A 143 7.95 6.74 6.49
CA VAL A 143 8.32 6.41 7.87
C VAL A 143 7.35 5.38 8.47
N GLU A 144 6.06 5.56 8.27
CA GLU A 144 5.04 4.59 8.68
C GLU A 144 5.25 3.23 8.00
N GLU A 145 5.51 3.23 6.69
CA GLU A 145 5.74 2.02 5.92
C GLU A 145 7.02 1.29 6.36
N LEU A 146 8.14 2.01 6.51
CA LEU A 146 9.40 1.44 6.97
C LEU A 146 9.30 0.88 8.39
N SER A 147 8.51 1.53 9.26
CA SER A 147 8.29 1.07 10.63
C SER A 147 7.66 -0.32 10.71
N ARG A 148 6.90 -0.73 9.68
CA ARG A 148 6.31 -2.08 9.61
C ARG A 148 7.36 -3.19 9.46
N TYR A 149 8.54 -2.86 8.96
CA TYR A 149 9.65 -3.80 8.74
C TYR A 149 10.73 -3.73 9.82
N ARG A 150 10.47 -2.96 10.89
CA ARG A 150 11.38 -2.81 12.04
C ARG A 150 10.74 -3.34 13.32
N ALA A 151 11.59 -3.76 14.24
CA ALA A 151 11.13 -4.15 15.58
C ALA A 151 10.67 -2.95 16.43
N ALA A 152 11.22 -1.75 16.14
CA ALA A 152 10.87 -0.51 16.84
C ALA A 152 10.54 0.60 15.83
N PRO A 153 9.60 1.51 16.15
CA PRO A 153 9.09 2.49 15.20
C PRO A 153 10.12 3.57 14.88
N ILE A 154 9.89 4.23 13.75
CA ILE A 154 10.51 5.51 13.39
C ILE A 154 9.49 6.60 13.70
N ARG A 155 9.92 7.70 14.29
CA ARG A 155 9.07 8.85 14.60
C ARG A 155 9.61 10.14 13.99
N LEU A 156 8.71 11.02 13.59
CA LEU A 156 9.04 12.39 13.22
C LEU A 156 8.88 13.28 14.46
N GLY A 157 9.94 13.97 14.85
CA GLY A 157 9.93 14.91 15.98
C GLY A 157 9.41 16.31 15.59
N ASP A 158 9.26 16.57 14.29
CA ASP A 158 8.65 17.79 13.75
C ASP A 158 7.58 17.38 12.72
N PRO A 159 6.30 17.70 12.95
CA PRO A 159 5.20 17.38 12.03
C PRO A 159 5.42 17.91 10.61
N ARG A 160 6.13 19.04 10.44
CA ARG A 160 6.43 19.65 9.13
C ARG A 160 7.31 18.77 8.25
N LEU A 161 8.00 17.79 8.82
CA LEU A 161 8.78 16.81 8.06
C LEU A 161 7.89 15.80 7.33
N ALA A 162 6.66 15.59 7.76
CA ALA A 162 5.75 14.60 7.19
C ALA A 162 5.49 14.86 5.70
N ASP A 163 5.39 16.13 5.31
CA ASP A 163 5.07 16.53 3.92
C ASP A 163 6.29 16.59 3.00
N LYS A 164 7.50 16.42 3.54
CA LYS A 164 8.73 16.40 2.73
C LYS A 164 8.70 15.20 1.78
N ARG A 165 8.96 15.47 0.50
CA ARG A 165 8.91 14.46 -0.55
C ARG A 165 10.27 13.78 -0.72
N VAL A 166 10.25 12.44 -0.84
CA VAL A 166 11.45 11.64 -1.04
C VAL A 166 11.22 10.60 -2.13
N SER A 167 12.30 10.27 -2.84
CA SER A 167 12.30 9.21 -3.85
C SER A 167 13.49 8.29 -3.62
N GLY A 168 13.33 7.01 -3.88
CA GLY A 168 14.41 6.05 -3.71
C GLY A 168 13.96 4.60 -3.71
N THR A 169 14.90 3.74 -3.36
CA THR A 169 14.68 2.31 -3.16
C THR A 169 15.34 1.87 -1.85
N VAL A 170 14.61 1.13 -1.04
CA VAL A 170 15.09 0.59 0.23
C VAL A 170 14.94 -0.94 0.22
N ARG A 171 15.97 -1.65 0.65
CA ARG A 171 15.86 -3.09 0.89
C ARG A 171 15.11 -3.35 2.18
N ILE A 172 14.05 -4.15 2.13
CA ILE A 172 13.21 -4.48 3.30
C ILE A 172 14.01 -5.14 4.41
N ALA A 173 15.00 -5.98 4.06
CA ALA A 173 15.88 -6.62 5.02
C ALA A 173 16.83 -5.64 5.75
N ARG A 174 16.96 -4.40 5.25
CA ARG A 174 17.85 -3.37 5.80
C ARG A 174 17.20 -1.99 5.76
N PRO A 175 16.06 -1.80 6.43
CA PRO A 175 15.32 -0.53 6.40
C PRO A 175 16.13 0.64 6.97
N ASP A 176 17.09 0.37 7.85
CA ASP A 176 17.95 1.38 8.45
C ASP A 176 18.95 2.00 7.47
N ASP A 177 19.26 1.35 6.34
CA ASP A 177 20.09 1.95 5.29
C ASP A 177 19.50 3.29 4.80
N PHE A 178 18.16 3.40 4.74
CA PHE A 178 17.48 4.65 4.39
C PHE A 178 17.69 5.73 5.46
N LEU A 179 17.59 5.38 6.73
CA LEU A 179 17.79 6.32 7.84
C LEU A 179 19.20 6.91 7.84
N LEU A 180 20.20 6.11 7.49
CA LEU A 180 21.58 6.57 7.35
C LEU A 180 21.76 7.53 6.17
N ALA A 181 21.03 7.34 5.08
CA ALA A 181 21.09 8.17 3.88
C ALA A 181 20.25 9.46 4.00
N LEU A 182 19.24 9.47 4.87
CA LEU A 182 18.26 10.55 4.96
C LEU A 182 18.86 11.96 5.22
N PRO A 183 19.89 12.13 6.08
CA PRO A 183 20.54 13.44 6.29
C PRO A 183 21.24 14.03 5.07
N ALA A 184 21.55 13.21 4.06
CA ALA A 184 22.09 13.66 2.79
C ALA A 184 21.00 14.10 1.80
N LEU A 185 19.76 13.63 1.99
CA LEU A 185 18.62 13.95 1.14
C LEU A 185 17.80 15.14 1.66
N LEU A 186 17.72 15.30 2.97
CA LEU A 186 16.93 16.32 3.64
C LEU A 186 17.73 16.98 4.79
N PRO A 187 17.42 18.24 5.15
CA PRO A 187 18.04 18.90 6.30
C PRO A 187 17.48 18.36 7.62
N VAL A 188 17.82 17.12 7.94
CA VAL A 188 17.37 16.41 9.14
C VAL A 188 18.52 15.79 9.91
N ARG A 189 18.26 15.46 11.18
CA ARG A 189 19.11 14.61 12.03
C ARG A 189 18.35 13.34 12.36
N VAL A 190 19.02 12.23 12.30
CA VAL A 190 18.49 10.92 12.70
C VAL A 190 19.12 10.56 14.04
N GLN A 191 18.29 10.37 15.06
CA GLN A 191 18.72 10.15 16.43
C GLN A 191 18.18 8.82 16.96
N PRO A 192 19.03 7.80 17.17
CA PRO A 192 18.64 6.59 17.86
C PRO A 192 18.15 6.89 19.27
N GLN A 193 17.09 6.18 19.69
CA GLN A 193 16.51 6.24 21.02
C GLN A 193 16.64 4.89 21.74
N ALA A 194 16.34 4.87 23.02
CA ALA A 194 16.28 3.63 23.78
C ALA A 194 15.24 2.66 23.16
N GLY A 195 15.52 1.35 23.25
CA GLY A 195 14.62 0.34 22.69
C GLY A 195 14.64 0.18 21.17
N GLY A 196 15.59 0.83 20.47
CA GLY A 196 15.72 0.75 19.00
C GLY A 196 14.80 1.69 18.22
N GLU A 197 14.01 2.51 18.90
CA GLU A 197 13.23 3.59 18.28
C GLU A 197 14.18 4.60 17.62
N VAL A 198 13.73 5.24 16.53
CA VAL A 198 14.50 6.27 15.83
C VAL A 198 13.65 7.54 15.72
N LEU A 199 14.24 8.68 16.13
CA LEU A 199 13.62 9.98 16.01
C LEU A 199 14.29 10.78 14.89
N ILE A 200 13.48 11.32 13.96
CA ILE A 200 13.93 12.20 12.88
C ILE A 200 13.55 13.63 13.26
N LEU A 201 14.56 14.49 13.36
CA LEU A 201 14.44 15.91 13.75
C LEU A 201 14.86 16.82 12.60
N ALA A 202 14.22 17.98 12.46
CA ALA A 202 14.73 19.03 11.59
C ALA A 202 16.12 19.52 12.09
N ARG A 203 16.97 19.94 11.15
CA ARG A 203 18.22 20.66 11.45
C ARG A 203 17.96 22.12 11.66
#